data_129e304432152ef1d9943b1ed6bf8812
#
_entry.id   129e304432152ef1d9943b1ed6bf8812
#
_cell.length_a   1.000
_cell.length_b   1.000
_cell.length_c   1.000
_cell.angle_alpha   90.00
_cell.angle_beta   90.00
_cell.angle_gamma   90.00
#
_symmetry.space_group_name_H-M   'P 1'
#
loop_
_entity.id
_entity.type
_entity.pdbx_description
1 polymer ?
#
loop_
_entity_poly.entity_id
_entity_poly.type
_entity_poly.pdbx_seq_one_letter_code
_entity_poly.pdbx_strand_id
1 'polypeptide(L)'
;MTDRFSSRLQNASVPSPPASSRHERTSPVFPSQGSRRLGSVLLVLAALVTASPRVPAGGPLEGLAKPQEGRSMRATSTMRVGEMRRGGVERKLDPAAEPRGDLDEASNWDNFRVAPGQTHVLMDEQGPGVITHLWLTFLGPEPQTWAPQGSANHQEMLLRIYWDGNPRPAVEAPVGDFFANCFGRRSEVISTPVIVEDADSYNCFWHMPFRKSARIEIENQSDQPIGLLYYNIDWIKKDHLPDDAPYFYAQYRQEYPVQQGQDYVVLETTGRGHYVGTVLAVRTRSPAWFGEGDEKIYIDGEAKPSIWGTGTEDYFLSAWGLKRTSTPYFGVPYFDQWGILGGHTSAYRWHIHDPLVFNTGIKVTFEHFGWISPDENPDYKSTSWNEREDDYASVAFWYQTGAPTFAARATHARERKLPGLERLTIRAAEFAEERYHGIGSAMPQQLPLYPDKQLLYKPPQPDGAWLEIPFEVQKKEPLRLLLNMTQSYDFGTYQAFLNGVKIGGELDFYHAEIVDREYHLLDFWPEPGAYTLRLECTGKNVQSRGYYCGLESVRLRQRRPRVTEMGHDQDKDWRQEPRLYR
;
A
#
# COMPACT_ATOMS: atom_id res chain seq x y z
N MET A 1 6.92 2.62 44.13
CA MET A 1 6.51 1.41 44.84
C MET A 1 6.67 0.25 43.89
N THR A 2 7.75 -0.23 43.93
CA THR A 2 8.58 -1.41 43.68
C THR A 2 7.87 -2.70 44.06
N ASP A 3 8.14 -3.69 43.21
CA ASP A 3 8.33 -5.11 43.50
C ASP A 3 7.17 -6.10 43.46
N ARG A 4 7.51 -7.15 42.71
CA ARG A 4 7.15 -8.57 42.81
C ARG A 4 6.02 -9.10 41.91
N PHE A 5 6.46 -9.79 40.86
CA PHE A 5 6.13 -11.21 40.66
C PHE A 5 7.13 -11.86 39.69
N SER A 6 8.08 -12.58 40.32
CA SER A 6 8.99 -13.54 39.71
C SER A 6 8.51 -14.94 40.08
N SER A 7 8.81 -15.89 39.17
CA SER A 7 8.83 -17.34 39.38
C SER A 7 7.56 -18.14 39.02
N ARG A 8 7.65 -18.84 37.87
CA ARG A 8 7.60 -20.32 37.75
C ARG A 8 7.66 -20.74 36.29
N LEU A 9 8.85 -21.12 35.84
CA LEU A 9 9.05 -22.01 34.70
C LEU A 9 9.77 -23.23 35.24
N GLN A 10 9.10 -24.35 35.27
CA GLN A 10 9.70 -25.68 35.47
C GLN A 10 9.46 -26.54 34.23
N ASN A 11 10.57 -26.89 33.60
CA ASN A 11 10.93 -28.14 32.91
C ASN A 11 9.86 -28.92 32.15
N ALA A 12 10.01 -28.93 30.81
CA ALA A 12 9.67 -30.07 29.99
C ALA A 12 10.90 -30.39 29.12
N SER A 13 11.49 -31.55 29.36
CA SER A 13 12.62 -32.16 28.67
C SER A 13 12.17 -32.71 27.31
N VAL A 14 12.90 -32.36 26.25
CA VAL A 14 12.77 -32.90 24.88
C VAL A 14 13.75 -34.09 24.78
N PRO A 15 13.35 -35.25 24.25
CA PRO A 15 14.25 -36.39 24.03
C PRO A 15 15.04 -36.24 22.73
N SER A 16 16.32 -36.59 22.76
CA SER A 16 17.26 -36.63 21.65
C SER A 16 16.97 -37.80 20.68
N PRO A 17 17.17 -37.64 19.35
CA PRO A 17 17.07 -38.75 18.41
C PRO A 17 18.34 -39.62 18.40
N PRO A 18 18.24 -40.90 17.99
CA PRO A 18 19.33 -41.86 18.04
C PRO A 18 20.36 -41.70 16.92
N ALA A 19 21.59 -42.07 17.25
CA ALA A 19 22.75 -42.06 16.37
C ALA A 19 22.59 -43.03 15.15
N SER A 20 22.81 -42.54 13.93
CA SER A 20 22.91 -43.39 12.73
C SER A 20 24.36 -43.69 12.42
N SER A 21 24.58 -44.97 12.12
CA SER A 21 25.80 -45.67 11.80
C SER A 21 26.55 -45.09 10.59
N ARG A 22 27.89 -45.05 10.73
CA ARG A 22 28.87 -44.83 9.65
C ARG A 22 28.83 -45.95 8.61
N HIS A 23 28.63 -45.58 7.35
CA HIS A 23 29.04 -46.43 6.24
C HIS A 23 30.27 -45.81 5.55
N GLU A 24 31.37 -46.57 5.64
CA GLU A 24 32.60 -46.39 4.85
C GLU A 24 32.29 -46.56 3.35
N ARG A 25 32.70 -45.59 2.54
CA ARG A 25 32.79 -45.80 1.08
C ARG A 25 34.23 -45.75 0.67
N THR A 26 34.67 -46.89 0.17
CA THR A 26 35.94 -47.14 -0.49
C THR A 26 36.03 -46.42 -1.85
N SER A 27 37.15 -45.74 -2.07
CA SER A 27 37.52 -45.13 -3.36
C SER A 27 38.08 -46.17 -4.33
N PRO A 28 37.79 -46.11 -5.63
CA PRO A 28 38.50 -46.94 -6.61
C PRO A 28 39.78 -46.24 -7.09
N VAL A 29 40.85 -47.01 -7.07
CA VAL A 29 42.18 -46.74 -7.63
C VAL A 29 42.13 -46.90 -9.14
N PHE A 30 42.65 -45.93 -9.90
CA PHE A 30 42.95 -46.09 -11.34
C PHE A 30 44.45 -46.28 -11.56
N PRO A 31 44.87 -47.21 -12.46
CA PRO A 31 46.26 -47.45 -12.71
C PRO A 31 46.87 -46.51 -13.78
N SER A 32 48.13 -46.17 -13.56
CA SER A 32 49.01 -45.45 -14.45
C SER A 32 49.56 -46.38 -15.57
N GLN A 33 49.55 -45.96 -16.83
CA GLN A 33 50.49 -46.23 -17.92
C GLN A 33 50.09 -45.39 -19.13
N GLY A 34 50.92 -44.80 -19.88
CA GLY A 34 52.27 -44.96 -20.35
C GLY A 34 52.58 -43.88 -21.39
N SER A 35 53.79 -43.49 -21.41
CA SER A 35 54.39 -42.49 -22.30
C SER A 35 54.42 -42.91 -23.77
N ARG A 36 54.03 -42.00 -24.71
CA ARG A 36 54.62 -41.95 -26.08
C ARG A 36 54.71 -40.47 -26.54
N ARG A 37 55.96 -40.18 -26.98
CA ARG A 37 56.33 -38.95 -27.68
C ARG A 37 55.74 -38.95 -29.08
N LEU A 38 55.32 -37.81 -29.65
CA LEU A 38 55.80 -37.25 -30.94
C LEU A 38 54.90 -36.03 -31.36
N GLY A 39 55.56 -35.01 -31.86
CA GLY A 39 55.01 -34.15 -32.91
C GLY A 39 54.70 -32.73 -32.53
N SER A 40 55.72 -31.87 -32.61
CA SER A 40 55.52 -30.37 -32.55
C SER A 40 54.78 -29.94 -33.83
N VAL A 41 53.61 -29.33 -33.64
CA VAL A 41 52.99 -28.39 -34.60
C VAL A 41 52.66 -27.10 -33.83
N LEU A 42 53.42 -26.07 -34.16
CA LEU A 42 53.12 -24.70 -33.69
C LEU A 42 51.85 -24.25 -34.40
N LEU A 43 50.73 -24.19 -33.69
CA LEU A 43 49.56 -23.42 -34.05
C LEU A 43 49.52 -22.21 -33.13
N VAL A 44 49.82 -21.04 -33.67
CA VAL A 44 49.61 -19.75 -33.01
C VAL A 44 48.10 -19.51 -33.00
N LEU A 45 47.42 -19.91 -31.92
CA LEU A 45 46.07 -19.43 -31.61
C LEU A 45 46.20 -18.08 -30.88
N ALA A 46 45.91 -17.00 -31.59
CA ALA A 46 45.63 -15.70 -30.97
C ALA A 46 44.40 -15.88 -30.07
N ALA A 47 44.61 -15.99 -28.77
CA ALA A 47 43.56 -15.96 -27.79
C ALA A 47 43.00 -14.52 -27.75
N LEU A 48 41.89 -14.31 -28.45
CA LEU A 48 40.98 -13.21 -28.15
C LEU A 48 40.44 -13.45 -26.73
N VAL A 49 41.11 -12.86 -25.74
CA VAL A 49 40.55 -12.72 -24.40
C VAL A 49 39.39 -11.73 -24.51
N THR A 50 38.19 -12.23 -24.76
CA THR A 50 36.96 -11.50 -24.49
C THR A 50 36.91 -11.31 -22.99
N ALA A 51 37.28 -10.13 -22.54
CA ALA A 51 37.07 -9.73 -21.17
C ALA A 51 35.57 -9.71 -20.93
N SER A 52 35.01 -10.77 -20.37
CA SER A 52 33.70 -10.76 -19.80
C SER A 52 33.65 -9.60 -18.76
N PRO A 53 32.68 -8.73 -18.82
CA PRO A 53 32.57 -7.70 -17.80
C PRO A 53 32.44 -8.39 -16.45
N ARG A 54 33.48 -8.28 -15.63
CA ARG A 54 33.40 -8.69 -14.22
C ARG A 54 32.39 -7.78 -13.57
N VAL A 55 31.25 -8.32 -13.17
CA VAL A 55 30.39 -7.65 -12.19
C VAL A 55 31.27 -7.40 -10.96
N PRO A 56 31.45 -6.14 -10.53
CA PRO A 56 32.24 -5.86 -9.35
C PRO A 56 31.53 -6.50 -8.15
N ALA A 57 32.15 -7.50 -7.54
CA ALA A 57 31.67 -8.12 -6.29
C ALA A 57 32.07 -7.26 -5.07
N GLY A 58 31.93 -5.92 -5.17
CA GLY A 58 32.32 -4.98 -4.14
C GLY A 58 31.11 -4.40 -3.43
N GLY A 59 31.18 -4.33 -2.09
CA GLY A 59 30.16 -3.64 -1.28
C GLY A 59 30.09 -2.13 -1.59
N PRO A 60 29.05 -1.41 -1.07
CA PRO A 60 28.82 0.01 -1.36
C PRO A 60 30.01 0.93 -1.06
N LEU A 61 30.94 0.51 -0.19
CA LEU A 61 32.11 1.29 0.21
C LEU A 61 33.36 1.02 -0.66
N GLU A 62 33.39 -0.04 -1.46
CA GLU A 62 34.60 -0.46 -2.20
C GLU A 62 35.06 0.56 -3.24
N GLY A 63 34.13 1.29 -3.83
CA GLY A 63 34.42 2.35 -4.79
C GLY A 63 34.89 3.67 -4.20
N LEU A 64 34.68 3.92 -2.89
CA LEU A 64 34.93 5.24 -2.29
C LEU A 64 36.39 5.61 -2.22
N ALA A 65 37.30 4.63 -2.12
CA ALA A 65 38.74 4.85 -2.11
C ALA A 65 39.36 5.09 -3.51
N LYS A 66 38.53 5.04 -4.58
CA LYS A 66 38.97 5.32 -5.96
C LYS A 66 38.63 6.76 -6.32
N PRO A 67 39.50 7.45 -7.13
CA PRO A 67 39.17 8.76 -7.67
C PRO A 67 37.80 8.71 -8.39
N GLN A 68 36.95 9.68 -8.10
CA GLN A 68 35.66 9.84 -8.76
C GLN A 68 35.78 10.88 -9.88
N GLU A 69 35.25 10.57 -11.05
CA GLU A 69 35.20 11.47 -12.20
C GLU A 69 34.00 12.40 -12.13
N GLY A 70 34.20 13.65 -12.61
CA GLY A 70 33.15 14.65 -12.70
C GLY A 70 33.20 15.69 -11.60
N ARG A 71 32.14 16.47 -11.48
CA ARG A 71 32.02 17.57 -10.52
C ARG A 71 30.74 17.44 -9.72
N SER A 72 30.81 17.48 -8.40
CA SER A 72 29.65 17.50 -7.51
C SER A 72 28.85 18.79 -7.68
N MET A 73 27.56 18.65 -7.83
CA MET A 73 26.58 19.71 -8.04
C MET A 73 25.40 19.49 -7.10
N ARG A 74 24.64 20.55 -6.81
CA ARG A 74 23.42 20.49 -5.99
C ARG A 74 22.37 21.47 -6.52
N ALA A 75 21.15 20.99 -6.69
CA ALA A 75 19.95 21.81 -6.70
C ALA A 75 19.33 21.79 -5.31
N THR A 76 18.88 22.94 -4.80
CA THR A 76 18.45 23.07 -3.40
C THR A 76 17.36 24.12 -3.24
N SER A 77 16.57 23.99 -2.18
CA SER A 77 15.62 25.03 -1.76
C SER A 77 16.30 26.28 -1.19
N THR A 78 17.57 26.22 -0.83
CA THR A 78 18.33 27.39 -0.33
C THR A 78 18.45 28.47 -1.40
N MET A 79 18.12 29.70 -1.04
CA MET A 79 18.35 30.88 -1.88
C MET A 79 19.63 31.61 -1.49
N ARG A 80 20.35 32.06 -2.53
CA ARG A 80 21.45 32.97 -2.38
C ARG A 80 21.01 34.40 -2.67
N VAL A 81 21.62 35.37 -2.01
CA VAL A 81 21.38 36.81 -2.23
C VAL A 81 21.58 37.11 -3.72
N GLY A 82 20.65 37.81 -4.36
CA GLY A 82 20.70 38.22 -5.77
C GLY A 82 20.28 37.15 -6.78
N GLU A 83 19.98 35.93 -6.40
CA GLU A 83 19.42 34.92 -7.30
C GLU A 83 17.89 35.01 -7.30
N MET A 84 17.32 35.23 -8.48
CA MET A 84 15.86 35.11 -8.65
C MET A 84 15.45 33.63 -8.55
N ARG A 85 14.47 33.34 -7.74
CA ARG A 85 13.90 31.99 -7.62
C ARG A 85 13.34 31.53 -8.97
N ARG A 86 13.82 30.42 -9.49
CA ARG A 86 13.18 29.70 -10.58
C ARG A 86 11.87 29.09 -10.03
N GLY A 87 10.73 29.53 -10.51
CA GLY A 87 9.41 29.02 -10.10
C GLY A 87 8.41 30.08 -9.62
N GLY A 88 8.74 31.36 -9.65
CA GLY A 88 7.74 32.45 -9.59
C GLY A 88 7.14 32.79 -8.23
N VAL A 89 7.68 32.28 -7.13
CA VAL A 89 7.24 32.70 -5.80
C VAL A 89 8.21 33.73 -5.26
N GLU A 90 7.91 35.03 -5.47
CA GLU A 90 8.56 36.09 -4.73
C GLU A 90 8.24 35.95 -3.24
N ARG A 91 9.24 35.64 -2.45
CA ARG A 91 9.14 35.80 -1.01
C ARG A 91 9.57 37.23 -0.67
N LYS A 92 8.65 38.04 -0.17
CA LYS A 92 9.01 39.33 0.43
C LYS A 92 9.76 39.05 1.74
N LEU A 93 10.99 39.53 1.85
CA LEU A 93 11.72 39.57 3.09
C LEU A 93 10.85 40.24 4.17
N ASP A 94 10.74 39.63 5.33
CA ASP A 94 10.19 40.31 6.49
C ASP A 94 11.17 41.41 6.88
N PRO A 95 10.81 42.71 6.77
CA PRO A 95 11.70 43.80 7.13
C PRO A 95 12.11 43.82 8.61
N ALA A 96 11.41 43.03 9.45
CA ALA A 96 11.67 42.88 10.88
C ALA A 96 12.62 41.72 11.23
N ALA A 97 13.04 40.91 10.25
CA ALA A 97 14.04 39.87 10.46
C ALA A 97 15.44 40.52 10.61
N GLU A 98 15.93 40.65 11.82
CA GLU A 98 17.28 41.12 12.09
C GLU A 98 18.32 40.23 11.41
N PRO A 99 19.32 40.82 10.69
CA PRO A 99 20.43 40.03 10.14
C PRO A 99 21.18 39.33 11.27
N ARG A 100 21.38 38.03 11.15
CA ARG A 100 22.19 37.27 12.11
C ARG A 100 23.65 37.42 11.80
N GLY A 101 24.25 38.54 12.18
CA GLY A 101 25.70 38.74 12.22
C GLY A 101 26.43 38.52 10.87
N ASP A 102 27.42 37.67 10.87
CA ASP A 102 28.28 37.30 9.75
C ASP A 102 27.72 36.22 8.80
N LEU A 103 26.49 35.79 9.02
CA LEU A 103 25.82 34.84 8.13
C LEU A 103 25.38 35.54 6.86
N ASP A 104 25.60 34.91 5.72
CA ASP A 104 25.07 35.33 4.44
C ASP A 104 23.53 35.50 4.58
N GLU A 105 23.01 36.65 4.21
CA GLU A 105 21.60 37.03 4.30
C GLU A 105 20.65 35.99 3.65
N ALA A 106 21.18 35.18 2.73
CA ALA A 106 20.45 34.11 2.07
C ALA A 106 20.18 32.89 2.95
N SER A 107 20.92 32.67 4.02
CA SER A 107 20.93 31.42 4.78
C SER A 107 19.63 31.14 5.57
N ASN A 108 18.69 32.07 5.62
CA ASN A 108 17.43 31.93 6.36
C ASN A 108 16.18 31.76 5.47
N TRP A 109 16.35 31.57 4.16
CA TRP A 109 15.24 31.48 3.21
C TRP A 109 15.29 30.17 2.41
N ASP A 110 15.13 29.04 3.14
CA ASP A 110 15.50 27.74 2.64
C ASP A 110 14.32 26.89 2.17
N ASN A 111 13.09 27.39 2.27
CA ASN A 111 11.92 26.61 1.95
C ASN A 111 10.96 27.30 0.98
N PHE A 112 10.06 26.50 0.42
CA PHE A 112 8.99 26.99 -0.44
C PHE A 112 7.62 26.62 0.11
N ARG A 113 6.65 27.47 -0.21
CA ARG A 113 5.23 27.15 -0.11
C ARG A 113 4.69 26.96 -1.51
N VAL A 114 4.10 25.80 -1.78
CA VAL A 114 3.49 25.48 -3.09
C VAL A 114 1.97 25.51 -2.93
N ALA A 115 1.32 26.47 -3.57
CA ALA A 115 -0.14 26.61 -3.47
C ALA A 115 -0.87 25.44 -4.16
N PRO A 116 -2.15 25.21 -3.84
CA PRO A 116 -3.01 24.26 -4.54
C PRO A 116 -2.97 24.44 -6.06
N GLY A 117 -2.83 23.36 -6.80
CA GLY A 117 -2.77 23.34 -8.26
C GLY A 117 -1.45 23.88 -8.88
N GLN A 118 -0.49 24.29 -8.05
CA GLN A 118 0.81 24.76 -8.56
C GLN A 118 1.83 23.64 -8.66
N THR A 119 2.72 23.79 -9.65
CA THR A 119 3.91 22.96 -9.84
C THR A 119 5.16 23.76 -9.42
N HIS A 120 5.98 23.18 -8.56
CA HIS A 120 7.27 23.71 -8.15
C HIS A 120 8.40 22.90 -8.77
N VAL A 121 9.36 23.59 -9.43
CA VAL A 121 10.53 22.96 -10.02
C VAL A 121 11.63 22.86 -8.98
N LEU A 122 12.02 21.64 -8.65
CA LEU A 122 13.09 21.34 -7.70
C LEU A 122 14.48 21.41 -8.36
N MET A 123 14.56 20.94 -9.61
CA MET A 123 15.79 20.90 -10.41
C MET A 123 15.47 21.14 -11.88
N ASP A 124 16.30 21.92 -12.57
CA ASP A 124 16.29 22.10 -14.02
C ASP A 124 17.72 22.37 -14.49
N GLU A 125 18.47 21.29 -14.72
CA GLU A 125 19.91 21.33 -14.92
C GLU A 125 20.34 20.72 -16.26
N GLN A 126 21.42 21.29 -16.81
CA GLN A 126 22.03 20.79 -18.05
C GLN A 126 23.14 19.79 -17.73
N GLY A 127 23.07 18.63 -18.41
CA GLY A 127 24.02 17.53 -18.26
C GLY A 127 25.17 17.53 -19.27
N PRO A 128 25.79 16.37 -19.49
CA PRO A 128 25.40 15.09 -18.90
C PRO A 128 25.70 14.97 -17.39
N GLY A 129 24.98 14.09 -16.72
CA GLY A 129 25.18 13.89 -15.29
C GLY A 129 24.45 12.66 -14.72
N VAL A 130 24.67 12.42 -13.43
CA VAL A 130 24.00 11.37 -12.66
C VAL A 130 23.49 11.98 -11.36
N ILE A 131 22.19 11.95 -11.11
CA ILE A 131 21.65 12.26 -9.80
C ILE A 131 22.01 11.10 -8.88
N THR A 132 22.55 11.39 -7.71
CA THR A 132 23.02 10.39 -6.74
C THR A 132 22.22 10.37 -5.46
N HIS A 133 21.56 11.49 -5.14
CA HIS A 133 20.72 11.59 -3.95
C HIS A 133 19.63 12.66 -4.16
N LEU A 134 18.44 12.36 -3.71
CA LEU A 134 17.33 13.29 -3.62
C LEU A 134 16.81 13.24 -2.17
N TRP A 135 16.87 14.37 -1.50
CA TRP A 135 16.27 14.55 -0.18
C TRP A 135 15.20 15.63 -0.24
N LEU A 136 14.09 15.38 0.43
CA LEU A 136 13.04 16.36 0.62
C LEU A 136 12.32 16.15 1.96
N THR A 137 11.81 17.25 2.50
CA THR A 137 10.89 17.26 3.63
C THR A 137 9.87 18.40 3.48
N PHE A 138 8.74 18.27 4.11
CA PHE A 138 7.66 19.24 4.11
C PHE A 138 6.78 19.06 5.35
N LEU A 139 6.01 20.09 5.67
CA LEU A 139 5.04 20.02 6.76
C LEU A 139 3.98 18.96 6.46
N GLY A 140 3.69 18.12 7.44
CA GLY A 140 2.64 17.09 7.35
C GLY A 140 1.21 17.66 7.33
N PRO A 141 0.21 16.81 7.04
CA PRO A 141 -1.19 17.23 7.00
C PRO A 141 -1.76 17.51 8.39
N GLU A 142 -1.10 17.07 9.46
CA GLU A 142 -1.57 17.25 10.83
C GLU A 142 -1.50 18.71 11.25
N PRO A 143 -2.58 19.28 11.83
CA PRO A 143 -2.58 20.65 12.32
C PRO A 143 -1.48 20.88 13.37
N GLN A 144 -0.76 21.98 13.23
CA GLN A 144 0.24 22.45 14.20
C GLN A 144 -0.22 23.77 14.83
N THR A 145 0.27 24.09 16.02
CA THR A 145 -0.07 25.36 16.71
C THR A 145 0.19 26.60 15.83
N TRP A 146 1.26 26.55 15.04
CA TRP A 146 1.70 27.62 14.13
C TRP A 146 1.26 27.40 12.66
N ALA A 147 0.67 26.25 12.33
CA ALA A 147 0.07 25.91 11.05
C ALA A 147 -1.26 25.14 11.28
N PRO A 148 -2.30 25.79 11.80
CA PRO A 148 -3.52 25.12 12.26
C PRO A 148 -4.32 24.45 11.14
N GLN A 149 -4.06 24.78 9.89
CA GLN A 149 -4.71 24.16 8.73
C GLN A 149 -3.96 22.94 8.21
N GLY A 150 -2.77 22.63 8.77
CA GLY A 150 -1.90 21.59 8.25
C GLY A 150 -1.32 21.91 6.89
N SER A 151 -0.97 20.88 6.13
CA SER A 151 -0.39 20.96 4.80
C SER A 151 -0.95 19.85 3.90
N ALA A 152 -0.64 19.88 2.60
CA ALA A 152 -0.98 18.80 1.68
C ALA A 152 -0.43 17.45 2.15
N ASN A 153 -1.21 16.40 1.93
CA ASN A 153 -0.73 15.04 2.15
C ASN A 153 0.21 14.61 1.02
N HIS A 154 1.25 13.83 1.32
CA HIS A 154 2.26 13.39 0.35
C HIS A 154 1.68 12.50 -0.78
N GLN A 155 0.49 11.91 -0.62
CA GLN A 155 -0.22 11.21 -1.69
C GLN A 155 -0.85 12.18 -2.70
N GLU A 156 -1.09 13.43 -2.30
CA GLU A 156 -1.65 14.48 -3.15
C GLU A 156 -0.56 15.31 -3.84
N MET A 157 0.72 15.05 -3.53
CA MET A 157 1.89 15.64 -4.16
C MET A 157 2.40 14.71 -5.25
N LEU A 158 2.39 15.14 -6.50
CA LEU A 158 2.85 14.32 -7.63
C LEU A 158 4.29 14.69 -8.00
N LEU A 159 5.20 13.74 -7.81
CA LEU A 159 6.60 13.83 -8.23
C LEU A 159 6.70 13.47 -9.71
N ARG A 160 7.35 14.34 -10.52
CA ARG A 160 7.71 14.05 -11.91
C ARG A 160 9.19 14.31 -12.15
N ILE A 161 9.80 13.42 -12.94
CA ILE A 161 11.18 13.59 -13.41
C ILE A 161 11.21 13.38 -14.91
N TYR A 162 11.89 14.30 -15.60
CA TYR A 162 12.00 14.30 -17.06
C TYR A 162 13.47 14.25 -17.46
N TRP A 163 13.80 13.41 -18.45
CA TRP A 163 15.14 13.29 -19.01
C TRP A 163 15.22 13.91 -20.38
N ASP A 164 16.30 14.67 -20.63
CA ASP A 164 16.76 15.13 -21.95
C ASP A 164 15.73 15.93 -22.75
N GLY A 165 14.84 16.66 -22.05
CA GLY A 165 13.79 17.46 -22.67
C GLY A 165 12.60 16.66 -23.21
N ASN A 166 12.50 15.37 -22.86
CA ASN A 166 11.31 14.57 -23.21
C ASN A 166 10.07 15.20 -22.53
N PRO A 167 8.98 15.43 -23.26
CA PRO A 167 7.75 16.01 -22.69
C PRO A 167 6.97 15.02 -21.80
N ARG A 168 7.30 13.73 -21.86
CA ARG A 168 6.71 12.70 -20.98
C ARG A 168 7.64 12.47 -19.79
N PRO A 169 7.11 12.46 -18.57
CA PRO A 169 7.91 12.14 -17.41
C PRO A 169 8.38 10.68 -17.45
N ALA A 170 9.61 10.45 -17.06
CA ALA A 170 10.17 9.11 -16.84
C ALA A 170 9.81 8.58 -15.43
N VAL A 171 9.68 9.49 -14.48
CA VAL A 171 9.13 9.20 -13.14
C VAL A 171 7.84 9.98 -12.98
N GLU A 172 6.76 9.28 -12.63
CA GLU A 172 5.50 9.90 -12.28
C GLU A 172 4.80 9.06 -11.19
N ALA A 173 4.88 9.55 -9.96
CA ALA A 173 4.30 8.88 -8.80
C ALA A 173 3.95 9.90 -7.70
N PRO A 174 2.92 9.63 -6.86
CA PRO A 174 2.74 10.39 -5.63
C PRO A 174 4.00 10.28 -4.76
N VAL A 175 4.36 11.37 -4.09
CA VAL A 175 5.57 11.38 -3.23
C VAL A 175 5.52 10.24 -2.21
N GLY A 176 4.39 10.07 -1.51
CA GLY A 176 4.26 8.99 -0.54
C GLY A 176 4.50 7.61 -1.13
N ASP A 177 3.85 7.31 -2.26
CA ASP A 177 3.93 5.99 -2.91
C ASP A 177 5.32 5.72 -3.48
N PHE A 178 6.01 6.74 -4.03
CA PHE A 178 7.39 6.61 -4.48
C PHE A 178 8.34 6.20 -3.34
N PHE A 179 8.06 6.68 -2.13
CA PHE A 179 8.84 6.37 -0.92
C PHE A 179 8.25 5.24 -0.07
N ALA A 180 7.43 4.35 -0.65
CA ALA A 180 6.79 3.21 0.00
C ALA A 180 5.83 3.57 1.17
N ASN A 181 5.35 4.81 1.21
CA ASN A 181 4.36 5.33 2.13
C ASN A 181 3.03 5.59 1.42
N CYS A 182 2.34 4.52 1.03
CA CYS A 182 1.15 4.57 0.20
C CYS A 182 -0.11 4.98 0.97
N PHE A 183 -1.19 5.30 0.23
CA PHE A 183 -2.50 5.68 0.75
C PHE A 183 -2.47 6.88 1.73
N GLY A 184 -1.47 7.75 1.61
CA GLY A 184 -1.32 8.90 2.50
C GLY A 184 -0.89 8.55 3.92
N ARG A 185 -0.52 7.30 4.18
CA ARG A 185 0.04 6.86 5.47
C ARG A 185 1.50 7.28 5.57
N ARG A 186 1.90 7.75 6.74
CA ARG A 186 3.29 8.14 7.02
C ARG A 186 3.93 7.13 7.95
N SER A 187 5.09 6.61 7.58
CA SER A 187 5.78 5.53 8.26
C SER A 187 7.28 5.59 7.99
N GLU A 188 8.07 5.13 8.93
CA GLU A 188 9.51 4.93 8.73
C GLU A 188 9.77 3.85 7.67
N VAL A 189 10.73 4.10 6.79
CA VAL A 189 11.25 3.15 5.80
C VAL A 189 12.77 3.16 5.88
N ILE A 190 13.38 2.01 6.12
CA ILE A 190 14.83 1.86 6.15
C ILE A 190 15.24 0.85 5.09
N SER A 191 15.70 1.32 3.94
CA SER A 191 16.17 0.46 2.86
C SER A 191 17.39 1.05 2.15
N THR A 192 18.01 0.30 1.24
CA THR A 192 19.19 0.79 0.52
C THR A 192 18.86 1.96 -0.40
N PRO A 193 17.85 1.89 -1.30
CA PRO A 193 17.62 2.98 -2.25
C PRO A 193 16.64 4.04 -1.75
N VAL A 194 15.85 3.75 -0.71
CA VAL A 194 14.80 4.64 -0.21
C VAL A 194 14.80 4.62 1.32
N ILE A 195 14.90 5.79 1.92
CA ILE A 195 14.81 5.95 3.38
C ILE A 195 13.79 7.05 3.67
N VAL A 196 12.85 6.76 4.56
CA VAL A 196 11.98 7.77 5.18
C VAL A 196 12.25 7.73 6.67
N GLU A 197 13.01 8.70 7.16
CA GLU A 197 13.38 8.80 8.56
C GLU A 197 12.30 9.55 9.30
N ASP A 198 11.88 9.02 10.44
CA ASP A 198 10.81 9.54 11.32
C ASP A 198 9.51 9.94 10.57
N ALA A 199 9.22 9.22 9.47
CA ALA A 199 8.08 9.44 8.60
C ALA A 199 8.00 10.84 7.92
N ASP A 200 9.05 11.64 7.98
CA ASP A 200 9.10 13.05 7.56
C ASP A 200 10.24 13.39 6.61
N SER A 201 11.35 12.67 6.68
CA SER A 201 12.56 12.94 5.91
C SER A 201 12.71 11.90 4.80
N TYR A 202 12.41 12.30 3.56
CA TYR A 202 12.36 11.43 2.39
C TYR A 202 13.69 11.44 1.65
N ASN A 203 14.35 10.31 1.54
CA ASN A 203 15.64 10.13 0.90
C ASN A 203 15.59 9.08 -0.21
N CYS A 204 16.14 9.39 -1.38
CA CYS A 204 16.25 8.49 -2.50
C CYS A 204 17.69 8.44 -3.00
N PHE A 205 18.26 7.25 -3.08
CA PHE A 205 19.63 6.97 -3.53
C PHE A 205 19.69 6.20 -4.85
N TRP A 206 18.57 6.07 -5.57
CA TRP A 206 18.60 5.57 -6.92
C TRP A 206 19.49 6.46 -7.79
N HIS A 207 20.49 5.89 -8.46
CA HIS A 207 21.31 6.63 -9.40
C HIS A 207 20.52 6.89 -10.69
N MET A 208 20.43 8.14 -11.11
CA MET A 208 19.60 8.54 -12.24
C MET A 208 20.44 9.25 -13.31
N PRO A 209 20.98 8.53 -14.31
CA PRO A 209 21.76 9.11 -15.41
C PRO A 209 20.88 9.94 -16.35
N PHE A 210 21.41 11.07 -16.86
CA PHE A 210 20.81 11.89 -17.91
C PHE A 210 21.89 12.47 -18.83
N ARG A 211 21.60 12.57 -20.15
CA ARG A 211 22.61 12.94 -21.16
C ARG A 211 22.61 14.42 -21.48
N LYS A 212 21.44 15.07 -21.53
CA LYS A 212 21.31 16.48 -21.92
C LYS A 212 20.79 17.33 -20.78
N SER A 213 19.70 16.93 -20.15
CA SER A 213 19.09 17.69 -19.08
C SER A 213 18.28 16.82 -18.14
N ALA A 214 18.14 17.26 -16.89
CA ALA A 214 17.26 16.68 -15.89
C ALA A 214 16.33 17.76 -15.34
N ARG A 215 15.03 17.51 -15.34
CA ARG A 215 14.03 18.35 -14.69
C ARG A 215 13.24 17.54 -13.68
N ILE A 216 13.18 18.03 -12.44
CA ILE A 216 12.41 17.43 -11.35
C ILE A 216 11.42 18.45 -10.83
N GLU A 217 10.18 18.05 -10.66
CA GLU A 217 9.12 18.91 -10.18
C GLU A 217 8.14 18.18 -9.24
N ILE A 218 7.48 18.94 -8.38
CA ILE A 218 6.36 18.49 -7.55
C ILE A 218 5.15 19.35 -7.90
N GLU A 219 4.05 18.69 -8.29
CA GLU A 219 2.74 19.31 -8.45
C GLU A 219 1.91 19.10 -7.18
N ASN A 220 1.37 20.17 -6.64
CA ASN A 220 0.40 20.12 -5.54
C ASN A 220 -1.00 19.92 -6.10
N GLN A 221 -1.54 18.71 -6.00
CA GLN A 221 -2.89 18.35 -6.47
C GLN A 221 -3.94 18.38 -5.34
N SER A 222 -3.57 18.86 -4.14
CA SER A 222 -4.48 19.00 -3.01
C SER A 222 -5.20 20.36 -3.00
N ASP A 223 -6.10 20.54 -2.07
CA ASP A 223 -6.75 21.81 -1.73
C ASP A 223 -6.01 22.59 -0.62
N GLN A 224 -4.93 22.01 -0.07
CA GLN A 224 -4.07 22.63 0.92
C GLN A 224 -2.70 22.97 0.32
N PRO A 225 -2.00 24.00 0.80
CA PRO A 225 -0.64 24.28 0.33
C PRO A 225 0.34 23.21 0.83
N ILE A 226 1.37 22.89 0.04
CA ILE A 226 2.57 22.25 0.57
C ILE A 226 3.30 23.32 1.37
N GLY A 227 3.38 23.15 2.68
CA GLY A 227 4.07 24.07 3.58
C GLY A 227 5.50 23.65 3.83
N LEU A 228 6.42 24.63 3.94
CA LEU A 228 7.81 24.41 4.34
C LEU A 228 8.53 23.32 3.53
N LEU A 229 8.39 23.34 2.21
CA LEU A 229 9.10 22.40 1.34
C LEU A 229 10.60 22.71 1.32
N TYR A 230 11.40 21.82 1.91
CA TYR A 230 12.85 21.82 1.81
C TYR A 230 13.31 20.67 0.93
N TYR A 231 14.39 20.88 0.16
CA TYR A 231 14.98 19.82 -0.65
C TYR A 231 16.46 20.06 -0.96
N ASN A 232 17.18 18.96 -1.14
CA ASN A 232 18.50 18.90 -1.72
C ASN A 232 18.56 17.76 -2.75
N ILE A 233 19.04 18.07 -3.95
CA ILE A 233 19.22 17.09 -5.02
C ILE A 233 20.70 17.12 -5.39
N ASP A 234 21.43 16.10 -4.98
CA ASP A 234 22.85 15.95 -5.26
C ASP A 234 23.07 15.19 -6.56
N TRP A 235 23.92 15.69 -7.41
CA TRP A 235 24.27 15.06 -8.67
C TRP A 235 25.73 15.30 -9.05
N ILE A 236 26.24 14.42 -9.90
CA ILE A 236 27.60 14.53 -10.44
C ILE A 236 27.48 14.95 -11.90
N LYS A 237 27.97 16.14 -12.23
CA LYS A 237 28.16 16.57 -13.61
C LYS A 237 29.30 15.77 -14.23
N LYS A 238 29.05 15.19 -15.40
CA LYS A 238 30.01 14.38 -16.16
C LYS A 238 30.38 15.07 -17.46
N ASP A 239 31.51 14.74 -18.03
CA ASP A 239 31.88 15.19 -19.38
C ASP A 239 31.12 14.34 -20.43
N HIS A 240 30.92 13.06 -20.13
CA HIS A 240 30.15 12.13 -20.96
C HIS A 240 29.56 11.00 -20.12
N LEU A 241 28.60 10.30 -20.67
CA LEU A 241 28.08 9.04 -20.17
C LEU A 241 28.27 7.95 -21.23
N PRO A 242 28.36 6.66 -20.84
CA PRO A 242 28.35 5.56 -21.81
C PRO A 242 27.11 5.62 -22.71
N ASP A 243 27.27 5.28 -24.00
CA ASP A 243 26.16 5.36 -24.96
C ASP A 243 24.99 4.45 -24.60
N ASP A 244 25.26 3.37 -23.88
CA ASP A 244 24.28 2.40 -23.39
C ASP A 244 23.80 2.66 -21.95
N ALA A 245 24.24 3.76 -21.31
CA ALA A 245 23.76 4.09 -19.95
C ALA A 245 22.24 4.20 -19.95
N PRO A 246 21.52 3.41 -19.13
CA PRO A 246 20.08 3.44 -19.07
C PRO A 246 19.58 4.66 -18.30
N TYR A 247 18.35 5.07 -18.58
CA TYR A 247 17.62 6.03 -17.76
C TYR A 247 16.87 5.31 -16.65
N PHE A 248 16.66 6.00 -15.55
CA PHE A 248 15.82 5.55 -14.45
C PHE A 248 14.36 5.92 -14.70
N TYR A 249 13.46 4.99 -14.39
CA TYR A 249 12.02 5.13 -14.52
C TYR A 249 11.31 4.68 -13.26
N ALA A 250 10.20 5.37 -12.91
CA ALA A 250 9.26 4.90 -11.90
C ALA A 250 7.83 5.30 -12.29
N GLN A 251 6.90 4.36 -12.16
CA GLN A 251 5.52 4.57 -12.57
C GLN A 251 4.54 4.08 -11.52
N TYR A 252 3.61 4.95 -11.15
CA TYR A 252 2.46 4.65 -10.32
C TYR A 252 1.32 4.04 -11.12
N ARG A 253 0.64 3.06 -10.53
CA ARG A 253 -0.64 2.50 -11.00
C ARG A 253 -1.57 2.26 -9.84
N GLN A 254 -2.88 2.23 -10.13
CA GLN A 254 -3.92 1.86 -9.16
C GLN A 254 -5.09 1.17 -9.84
N GLU A 255 -5.77 0.32 -9.08
CA GLU A 255 -7.09 -0.23 -9.37
C GLU A 255 -7.90 -0.28 -8.07
N TYR A 256 -9.04 0.42 -8.02
CA TYR A 256 -9.89 0.56 -6.83
C TYR A 256 -11.34 0.18 -7.14
N PRO A 257 -11.69 -1.12 -7.10
CA PRO A 257 -10.86 -2.31 -6.82
C PRO A 257 -10.16 -2.88 -8.06
N VAL A 258 -9.32 -3.91 -7.84
CA VAL A 258 -8.80 -4.77 -8.91
C VAL A 258 -9.93 -5.51 -9.61
N GLN A 259 -9.74 -5.82 -10.91
CA GLN A 259 -10.75 -6.44 -11.74
C GLN A 259 -10.71 -7.96 -11.62
N GLN A 260 -11.85 -8.57 -11.38
CA GLN A 260 -11.98 -10.03 -11.33
C GLN A 260 -11.64 -10.68 -12.66
N GLY A 261 -10.95 -11.82 -12.62
CA GLY A 261 -10.53 -12.57 -13.81
C GLY A 261 -9.31 -12.01 -14.53
N GLN A 262 -8.66 -10.99 -13.97
CA GLN A 262 -7.47 -10.36 -14.53
C GLN A 262 -6.44 -10.13 -13.44
N ASP A 263 -5.17 -10.44 -13.71
CA ASP A 263 -4.09 -10.08 -12.79
C ASP A 263 -3.93 -8.56 -12.73
N TYR A 264 -3.59 -8.02 -11.57
CA TYR A 264 -3.19 -6.62 -11.40
C TYR A 264 -1.85 -6.37 -12.09
N VAL A 265 -1.82 -5.44 -13.06
CA VAL A 265 -0.59 -5.11 -13.79
C VAL A 265 0.19 -4.03 -13.03
N VAL A 266 1.41 -4.35 -12.63
CA VAL A 266 2.36 -3.39 -12.00
C VAL A 266 3.12 -2.62 -13.08
N LEU A 267 3.65 -3.32 -14.08
CA LEU A 267 4.38 -2.74 -15.21
C LEU A 267 4.16 -3.56 -16.47
N GLU A 268 4.00 -2.86 -17.58
CA GLU A 268 4.15 -3.42 -18.92
C GLU A 268 4.88 -2.40 -19.80
N THR A 269 6.08 -2.75 -20.27
CA THR A 269 6.91 -1.88 -21.08
C THR A 269 7.68 -2.67 -22.14
N THR A 270 8.02 -2.01 -23.25
CA THR A 270 8.87 -2.55 -24.29
C THR A 270 10.18 -1.79 -24.38
N GLY A 271 11.25 -2.47 -24.77
CA GLY A 271 12.61 -1.95 -24.82
C GLY A 271 13.60 -2.88 -24.14
N ARG A 272 14.81 -2.39 -23.93
CA ARG A 272 15.88 -3.13 -23.24
C ARG A 272 16.19 -2.49 -21.90
N GLY A 273 16.23 -3.29 -20.84
CA GLY A 273 16.46 -2.77 -19.50
C GLY A 273 16.50 -3.84 -18.41
N HIS A 274 16.30 -3.39 -17.19
CA HIS A 274 16.15 -4.28 -16.05
C HIS A 274 15.23 -3.66 -14.98
N TYR A 275 14.35 -4.48 -14.45
CA TYR A 275 13.44 -4.11 -13.36
C TYR A 275 14.17 -4.22 -12.03
N VAL A 276 13.99 -3.21 -11.17
CA VAL A 276 14.76 -3.10 -9.92
C VAL A 276 13.88 -2.97 -8.68
N GLY A 277 12.56 -2.89 -8.81
CA GLY A 277 11.74 -2.89 -7.61
C GLY A 277 10.26 -2.65 -7.79
N THR A 278 9.55 -3.06 -6.76
CA THR A 278 8.10 -2.88 -6.58
C THR A 278 7.83 -2.24 -5.24
N VAL A 279 6.99 -1.23 -5.21
CA VAL A 279 6.17 -0.87 -4.05
C VAL A 279 4.75 -1.31 -4.36
N LEU A 280 4.12 -2.06 -3.47
CA LEU A 280 2.73 -2.50 -3.58
C LEU A 280 1.98 -2.11 -2.32
N ALA A 281 0.80 -1.55 -2.51
CA ALA A 281 -0.12 -1.24 -1.43
C ALA A 281 -1.47 -1.89 -1.67
N VAL A 282 -2.06 -2.42 -0.61
CA VAL A 282 -3.37 -3.05 -0.63
C VAL A 282 -4.22 -2.50 0.48
N ARG A 283 -5.46 -2.09 0.16
CA ARG A 283 -6.52 -1.89 1.14
C ARG A 283 -7.58 -2.97 0.96
N THR A 284 -7.80 -3.75 2.02
CA THR A 284 -8.72 -4.88 1.99
C THR A 284 -10.19 -4.43 1.90
N ARG A 285 -10.97 -5.07 1.02
CA ARG A 285 -12.43 -4.90 0.92
C ARG A 285 -13.22 -6.06 1.51
N SER A 286 -12.53 -7.10 1.92
CA SER A 286 -13.06 -8.22 2.71
C SER A 286 -12.17 -8.44 3.92
N PRO A 287 -12.70 -8.84 5.09
CA PRO A 287 -11.89 -9.33 6.19
C PRO A 287 -11.04 -10.53 5.75
N ALA A 288 -10.02 -10.86 6.53
CA ALA A 288 -9.10 -11.95 6.33
C ALA A 288 -7.94 -11.68 5.35
N TRP A 289 -7.13 -12.71 5.11
CA TRP A 289 -5.87 -12.62 4.40
C TRP A 289 -6.06 -12.45 2.88
N PHE A 290 -5.28 -11.56 2.27
CA PHE A 290 -5.42 -11.16 0.86
C PHE A 290 -4.25 -11.64 -0.02
N GLY A 291 -3.16 -12.16 0.53
CA GLY A 291 -1.86 -12.21 -0.16
C GLY A 291 -1.44 -13.59 -0.66
N GLU A 292 -2.39 -14.47 -1.03
CA GLU A 292 -2.09 -15.78 -1.65
C GLU A 292 -1.83 -15.68 -3.16
N GLY A 293 -2.07 -14.52 -3.78
CA GLY A 293 -1.87 -14.32 -5.21
C GLY A 293 -0.39 -14.22 -5.56
N ASP A 294 0.02 -14.95 -6.61
CA ASP A 294 1.38 -15.03 -7.10
C ASP A 294 1.78 -13.80 -7.91
N GLU A 295 3.05 -13.41 -7.88
CA GLU A 295 3.61 -12.58 -8.94
C GLU A 295 3.86 -13.42 -10.19
N LYS A 296 3.61 -12.81 -11.36
CA LYS A 296 3.92 -13.37 -12.66
C LYS A 296 4.72 -12.37 -13.49
N ILE A 297 5.88 -12.78 -13.96
CA ILE A 297 6.78 -11.91 -14.72
C ILE A 297 7.05 -12.55 -16.07
N TYR A 298 6.68 -11.81 -17.13
CA TYR A 298 6.81 -12.19 -18.52
C TYR A 298 7.97 -11.42 -19.12
N ILE A 299 8.98 -12.12 -19.62
CA ILE A 299 10.18 -11.55 -20.22
C ILE A 299 10.10 -11.66 -21.75
N ASP A 300 10.45 -10.58 -22.45
CA ASP A 300 10.67 -10.56 -23.90
C ASP A 300 9.49 -11.10 -24.73
N GLY A 301 8.25 -10.82 -24.31
CA GLY A 301 7.04 -11.19 -25.05
C GLY A 301 6.57 -12.64 -24.84
N GLU A 302 6.98 -13.27 -23.76
CA GLU A 302 6.51 -14.61 -23.39
C GLU A 302 4.98 -14.69 -23.30
N ALA A 303 4.42 -15.79 -23.80
CA ALA A 303 2.98 -16.08 -23.66
C ALA A 303 2.61 -16.64 -22.28
N LYS A 304 3.59 -17.22 -21.57
CA LYS A 304 3.48 -17.71 -20.19
C LYS A 304 4.65 -17.16 -19.39
N PRO A 305 4.47 -16.79 -18.13
CA PRO A 305 5.56 -16.23 -17.34
C PRO A 305 6.65 -17.26 -17.11
N SER A 306 7.91 -16.89 -17.33
CA SER A 306 9.07 -17.70 -16.95
C SER A 306 9.44 -17.55 -15.49
N ILE A 307 9.00 -16.47 -14.84
CA ILE A 307 9.16 -16.23 -13.41
C ILE A 307 7.77 -16.17 -12.81
N TRP A 308 7.49 -17.11 -11.92
CA TRP A 308 6.18 -17.27 -11.27
C TRP A 308 6.40 -17.59 -9.80
N GLY A 309 5.75 -16.83 -8.93
CA GLY A 309 5.90 -16.94 -7.49
C GLY A 309 5.00 -17.94 -6.82
N THR A 310 4.86 -17.78 -5.52
CA THR A 310 4.11 -18.68 -4.62
C THR A 310 3.17 -17.92 -3.67
N GLY A 311 3.11 -16.60 -3.77
CA GLY A 311 2.26 -15.74 -2.97
C GLY A 311 2.79 -14.29 -2.91
N THR A 312 1.92 -13.36 -2.67
CA THR A 312 2.28 -11.93 -2.56
C THR A 312 3.29 -11.69 -1.44
N GLU A 313 3.10 -12.30 -0.25
CA GLU A 313 4.05 -12.16 0.85
C GLU A 313 5.41 -12.77 0.53
N ASP A 314 5.44 -13.86 -0.23
CA ASP A 314 6.66 -14.55 -0.65
C ASP A 314 7.45 -13.68 -1.62
N TYR A 315 6.76 -13.00 -2.56
CA TYR A 315 7.40 -11.99 -3.40
C TYR A 315 8.08 -10.91 -2.57
N PHE A 316 7.45 -10.42 -1.51
CA PHE A 316 8.03 -9.45 -0.59
C PHE A 316 8.97 -10.06 0.44
N LEU A 317 9.45 -11.30 0.21
CA LEU A 317 10.45 -12.03 1.00
C LEU A 317 10.04 -12.19 2.48
N SER A 318 8.74 -12.21 2.74
CA SER A 318 8.15 -12.61 4.00
C SER A 318 7.79 -14.10 3.96
N ALA A 319 7.17 -14.64 4.99
CA ALA A 319 6.70 -16.02 5.03
C ALA A 319 5.48 -16.11 5.96
N TRP A 320 4.47 -16.89 5.53
CA TRP A 320 3.26 -17.12 6.31
C TRP A 320 2.53 -15.82 6.67
N GLY A 321 2.44 -14.91 5.69
CA GLY A 321 1.85 -13.58 5.79
C GLY A 321 2.87 -12.46 5.99
N LEU A 322 2.37 -11.22 6.04
CA LEU A 322 3.17 -10.02 6.18
C LEU A 322 3.27 -9.57 7.64
N LYS A 323 4.38 -8.94 7.98
CA LYS A 323 4.65 -8.32 9.30
C LYS A 323 5.39 -7.01 9.09
N ARG A 324 5.11 -6.01 9.91
CA ARG A 324 5.87 -4.75 9.88
C ARG A 324 7.35 -5.05 10.04
N THR A 325 8.12 -4.65 9.02
CA THR A 325 9.57 -4.83 8.97
C THR A 325 10.19 -3.83 8.01
N SER A 326 11.46 -3.54 8.22
CA SER A 326 12.25 -2.72 7.31
C SER A 326 13.63 -3.34 7.19
N THR A 327 14.04 -3.67 5.97
CA THR A 327 15.35 -4.25 5.67
C THR A 327 15.96 -3.54 4.45
N PRO A 328 17.25 -3.72 4.16
CA PRO A 328 17.89 -3.05 3.02
C PRO A 328 17.22 -3.30 1.66
N TYR A 329 16.55 -4.45 1.44
CA TYR A 329 16.06 -4.85 0.12
C TYR A 329 14.57 -5.16 0.05
N PHE A 330 13.90 -5.34 1.18
CA PHE A 330 12.47 -5.59 1.27
C PHE A 330 11.93 -5.13 2.62
N GLY A 331 10.64 -4.89 2.68
CA GLY A 331 10.01 -4.52 3.95
C GLY A 331 8.53 -4.21 3.80
N VAL A 332 7.89 -4.07 4.96
CA VAL A 332 6.48 -3.73 5.12
C VAL A 332 6.40 -2.54 6.09
N PRO A 333 6.46 -1.31 5.60
CA PRO A 333 6.48 -0.11 6.43
C PRO A 333 5.28 -0.01 7.36
N TYR A 334 4.13 -0.42 6.87
CA TYR A 334 2.94 -0.60 7.71
C TYR A 334 2.09 -1.77 7.24
N PHE A 335 1.40 -2.35 8.19
CA PHE A 335 0.47 -3.44 8.02
C PHE A 335 -0.57 -3.33 9.15
N ASP A 336 -1.81 -3.05 8.78
CA ASP A 336 -2.93 -3.15 9.69
C ASP A 336 -3.24 -4.62 9.92
N GLN A 337 -3.70 -4.99 11.10
CA GLN A 337 -3.84 -6.38 11.52
C GLN A 337 -4.65 -7.24 10.53
N TRP A 338 -4.42 -8.55 10.57
CA TRP A 338 -5.21 -9.55 9.86
C TRP A 338 -6.70 -9.43 10.18
N GLY A 339 -7.53 -9.68 9.18
CA GLY A 339 -8.97 -9.73 9.36
C GLY A 339 -9.68 -8.39 9.50
N ILE A 340 -8.98 -7.28 9.31
CA ILE A 340 -9.59 -5.95 9.36
C ILE A 340 -10.11 -5.57 7.97
N LEU A 341 -11.40 -5.32 7.87
CA LEU A 341 -12.00 -4.68 6.71
C LEU A 341 -11.46 -3.25 6.57
N GLY A 342 -11.00 -2.90 5.37
CA GLY A 342 -10.37 -1.61 5.12
C GLY A 342 -8.94 -1.51 5.65
N GLY A 343 -8.34 -2.61 6.09
CA GLY A 343 -6.95 -2.66 6.53
C GLY A 343 -5.98 -2.28 5.41
N HIS A 344 -4.99 -1.47 5.75
CA HIS A 344 -3.98 -0.98 4.80
C HIS A 344 -2.67 -1.75 4.97
N THR A 345 -2.04 -2.02 3.85
CA THR A 345 -0.71 -2.62 3.77
C THR A 345 0.12 -1.84 2.77
N SER A 346 1.39 -1.60 3.06
CA SER A 346 2.39 -1.18 2.09
C SER A 346 3.60 -2.08 2.22
N ALA A 347 4.12 -2.57 1.10
CA ALA A 347 5.29 -3.42 1.05
C ALA A 347 6.22 -2.96 -0.09
N TYR A 348 7.51 -3.16 0.09
CA TYR A 348 8.51 -2.91 -0.94
C TYR A 348 9.46 -4.09 -1.11
N ARG A 349 9.91 -4.32 -2.35
CA ARG A 349 11.03 -5.18 -2.70
C ARG A 349 11.91 -4.50 -3.73
N TRP A 350 13.23 -4.50 -3.48
CA TRP A 350 14.26 -3.97 -4.35
C TRP A 350 15.12 -5.09 -4.93
N HIS A 351 15.05 -5.28 -6.23
CA HIS A 351 15.83 -6.26 -6.97
C HIS A 351 17.25 -5.72 -7.27
N ILE A 352 18.02 -5.43 -6.21
CA ILE A 352 19.39 -4.86 -6.34
C ILE A 352 20.39 -5.97 -6.67
N HIS A 353 20.25 -7.14 -6.02
CA HIS A 353 21.11 -8.29 -6.25
C HIS A 353 20.56 -9.26 -7.30
N ASP A 354 19.29 -9.15 -7.61
CA ASP A 354 18.53 -10.03 -8.50
C ASP A 354 17.71 -9.23 -9.55
N PRO A 355 18.33 -8.26 -10.28
CA PRO A 355 17.60 -7.46 -11.25
C PRO A 355 16.97 -8.33 -12.34
N LEU A 356 15.74 -8.03 -12.73
CA LEU A 356 15.03 -8.79 -13.75
C LEU A 356 15.34 -8.20 -15.13
N VAL A 357 16.24 -8.83 -15.86
CA VAL A 357 16.78 -8.35 -17.14
C VAL A 357 15.83 -8.70 -18.28
N PHE A 358 15.58 -7.72 -19.16
CA PHE A 358 14.81 -7.90 -20.39
C PHE A 358 15.48 -7.21 -21.58
N ASN A 359 15.31 -7.77 -22.78
CA ASN A 359 15.92 -7.25 -24.01
C ASN A 359 14.91 -6.57 -24.95
N THR A 360 13.64 -6.99 -24.92
CA THR A 360 12.59 -6.44 -25.76
C THR A 360 11.37 -5.97 -24.99
N GLY A 361 11.19 -6.41 -23.76
CA GLY A 361 10.09 -5.97 -22.90
C GLY A 361 9.92 -6.82 -21.65
N ILE A 362 9.18 -6.28 -20.70
CA ILE A 362 8.79 -6.96 -19.46
C ILE A 362 7.35 -6.62 -19.11
N LYS A 363 6.61 -7.61 -18.60
CA LYS A 363 5.33 -7.42 -17.95
C LYS A 363 5.39 -8.05 -16.56
N VAL A 364 5.01 -7.27 -15.52
CA VAL A 364 4.97 -7.69 -14.11
C VAL A 364 3.54 -7.59 -13.64
N THR A 365 2.98 -8.69 -13.15
CA THR A 365 1.61 -8.76 -12.64
C THR A 365 1.55 -9.46 -11.30
N PHE A 366 0.45 -9.23 -10.58
CA PHE A 366 0.07 -9.97 -9.38
C PHE A 366 -1.32 -10.54 -9.53
N GLU A 367 -1.50 -11.80 -9.19
CA GLU A 367 -2.81 -12.34 -8.86
C GLU A 367 -3.32 -11.67 -7.57
N HIS A 368 -4.63 -11.70 -7.36
CA HIS A 368 -5.24 -11.15 -6.15
C HIS A 368 -6.13 -12.20 -5.48
N PHE A 369 -5.50 -13.30 -5.09
CA PHE A 369 -6.15 -14.38 -4.35
C PHE A 369 -5.95 -14.24 -2.85
N GLY A 370 -6.90 -14.80 -2.10
CA GLY A 370 -6.85 -14.83 -0.66
C GLY A 370 -8.11 -15.44 -0.04
N TRP A 371 -8.26 -15.25 1.25
CA TRP A 371 -9.40 -15.74 1.99
C TRP A 371 -10.59 -14.78 1.84
N ILE A 372 -11.77 -15.32 1.55
CA ILE A 372 -13.06 -14.62 1.66
C ILE A 372 -13.91 -15.39 2.66
N SER A 373 -14.42 -14.70 3.69
CA SER A 373 -15.27 -15.33 4.69
C SER A 373 -16.56 -15.83 4.06
N PRO A 374 -17.03 -17.06 4.39
CA PRO A 374 -18.35 -17.52 4.00
C PRO A 374 -19.49 -16.62 4.50
N ASP A 375 -19.27 -15.86 5.59
CA ASP A 375 -20.23 -14.87 6.08
C ASP A 375 -20.37 -13.68 5.12
N GLU A 376 -19.31 -13.39 4.36
CA GLU A 376 -19.35 -12.35 3.32
C GLU A 376 -19.96 -12.85 2.01
N ASN A 377 -19.60 -14.07 1.62
CA ASN A 377 -20.14 -14.70 0.44
C ASN A 377 -20.26 -16.21 0.65
N PRO A 378 -21.46 -16.72 0.95
CA PRO A 378 -21.69 -18.14 1.23
C PRO A 378 -21.43 -19.07 0.03
N ASP A 379 -21.31 -18.53 -1.19
CA ASP A 379 -20.94 -19.30 -2.38
C ASP A 379 -19.47 -19.69 -2.38
N TYR A 380 -18.62 -19.02 -1.58
CA TYR A 380 -17.21 -19.36 -1.45
C TYR A 380 -16.99 -20.44 -0.39
N LYS A 381 -16.20 -21.42 -0.74
CA LYS A 381 -15.69 -22.37 0.24
C LYS A 381 -14.67 -21.67 1.15
N SER A 382 -14.59 -22.14 2.40
CA SER A 382 -13.55 -21.71 3.34
C SER A 382 -12.18 -22.15 2.83
N THR A 383 -11.55 -21.30 2.02
CA THR A 383 -10.22 -21.53 1.42
C THR A 383 -9.51 -20.21 1.21
N SER A 384 -8.19 -20.22 1.25
CA SER A 384 -7.34 -19.06 0.97
C SER A 384 -7.19 -18.74 -0.54
N TRP A 385 -7.83 -19.51 -1.41
CA TRP A 385 -7.67 -19.42 -2.86
C TRP A 385 -8.89 -18.79 -3.57
N ASN A 386 -9.55 -17.85 -2.92
CA ASN A 386 -10.62 -17.10 -3.54
C ASN A 386 -10.06 -15.85 -4.21
N GLU A 387 -10.51 -15.54 -5.41
CA GLU A 387 -10.18 -14.28 -6.06
C GLU A 387 -10.84 -13.11 -5.32
N ARG A 388 -10.06 -12.08 -4.99
CA ARG A 388 -10.48 -10.93 -4.18
C ARG A 388 -10.55 -9.67 -5.02
N GLU A 389 -11.34 -8.71 -4.55
CA GLU A 389 -11.52 -7.39 -5.17
C GLU A 389 -11.06 -6.30 -4.19
N ASP A 390 -9.81 -6.35 -3.77
CA ASP A 390 -9.22 -5.33 -2.90
C ASP A 390 -8.73 -4.12 -3.72
N ASP A 391 -8.44 -3.00 -3.07
CA ASP A 391 -7.88 -1.82 -3.73
C ASP A 391 -6.36 -1.93 -3.76
N TYR A 392 -5.80 -1.91 -4.96
CA TYR A 392 -4.37 -2.02 -5.17
C TYR A 392 -3.79 -0.71 -5.72
N ALA A 393 -2.63 -0.32 -5.21
CA ALA A 393 -1.77 0.71 -5.78
C ALA A 393 -0.33 0.22 -5.80
N SER A 394 0.45 0.65 -6.79
CA SER A 394 1.84 0.25 -6.90
C SER A 394 2.71 1.31 -7.54
N VAL A 395 4.03 1.22 -7.28
CA VAL A 395 5.06 1.90 -8.05
C VAL A 395 6.06 0.86 -8.55
N ALA A 396 6.24 0.81 -9.86
CA ALA A 396 7.27 0.02 -10.53
C ALA A 396 8.54 0.85 -10.65
N PHE A 397 9.71 0.25 -10.45
CA PHE A 397 11.03 0.87 -10.62
C PHE A 397 11.89 0.06 -11.57
N TRP A 398 12.45 0.73 -12.59
CA TRP A 398 13.32 0.04 -13.57
C TRP A 398 14.31 0.99 -14.24
N TYR A 399 15.29 0.42 -14.87
CA TYR A 399 16.20 1.10 -15.78
C TYR A 399 15.98 0.61 -17.20
N GLN A 400 16.01 1.53 -18.18
CA GLN A 400 15.79 1.19 -19.58
C GLN A 400 16.57 2.13 -20.51
N THR A 401 17.09 1.58 -21.61
CA THR A 401 17.66 2.38 -22.69
C THR A 401 16.54 2.91 -23.59
N GLY A 402 16.59 4.21 -23.91
CA GLY A 402 15.55 4.86 -24.71
C GLY A 402 14.28 5.23 -23.91
N ALA A 403 13.33 5.86 -24.59
CA ALA A 403 12.08 6.28 -23.96
C ALA A 403 11.14 5.07 -23.75
N PRO A 404 10.46 4.98 -22.61
CA PRO A 404 9.50 3.92 -22.35
C PRO A 404 8.26 4.08 -23.24
N THR A 405 7.63 2.96 -23.56
CA THR A 405 6.43 2.92 -24.41
C THR A 405 5.13 2.80 -23.62
N PHE A 406 5.19 2.78 -22.27
CA PHE A 406 3.99 2.72 -21.44
C PHE A 406 3.12 3.97 -21.60
N ALA A 407 1.80 3.76 -21.64
CA ALA A 407 0.81 4.83 -21.83
C ALA A 407 0.17 5.32 -20.52
N ALA A 408 0.38 4.62 -19.41
CA ALA A 408 -0.27 4.94 -18.16
C ALA A 408 0.32 6.23 -17.56
N ARG A 409 -0.57 7.09 -17.06
CA ARG A 409 -0.23 8.26 -16.25
C ARG A 409 -0.74 8.06 -14.84
N ALA A 410 -0.07 8.65 -13.87
CA ALA A 410 -0.62 8.71 -12.52
C ALA A 410 -1.96 9.46 -12.58
N THR A 411 -2.98 8.87 -11.96
CA THR A 411 -4.29 9.50 -11.82
C THR A 411 -4.19 10.77 -10.98
N HIS A 412 -5.14 11.70 -11.15
CA HIS A 412 -5.20 12.88 -10.29
C HIS A 412 -5.46 12.49 -8.81
N ALA A 413 -5.00 13.32 -7.87
CA ALA A 413 -5.13 13.05 -6.42
C ALA A 413 -6.56 12.70 -5.98
N ARG A 414 -7.58 13.29 -6.60
CA ARG A 414 -8.99 12.98 -6.31
C ARG A 414 -9.35 11.53 -6.63
N GLU A 415 -8.75 10.97 -7.67
CA GLU A 415 -8.97 9.57 -8.09
C GLU A 415 -8.11 8.61 -7.27
N ARG A 416 -6.99 9.09 -6.71
CA ARG A 416 -6.14 8.32 -5.78
C ARG A 416 -6.72 8.21 -4.38
N LYS A 417 -7.74 9.01 -4.06
CA LYS A 417 -8.45 8.90 -2.80
C LYS A 417 -9.22 7.59 -2.76
N LEU A 418 -8.92 6.76 -1.77
CA LEU A 418 -9.61 5.49 -1.58
C LEU A 418 -11.13 5.71 -1.44
N PRO A 419 -11.96 4.99 -2.20
CA PRO A 419 -13.40 5.09 -2.07
C PRO A 419 -13.86 4.57 -0.71
N GLY A 420 -14.87 5.21 -0.12
CA GLY A 420 -15.47 4.72 1.12
C GLY A 420 -16.07 3.33 0.94
N LEU A 421 -15.87 2.45 1.90
CA LEU A 421 -16.50 1.12 1.93
C LEU A 421 -17.94 1.22 2.41
N GLU A 422 -18.18 2.08 3.39
CA GLU A 422 -19.53 2.38 3.85
C GLU A 422 -20.21 3.34 2.86
N ARG A 423 -21.40 2.95 2.39
CA ARG A 423 -22.24 3.79 1.50
C ARG A 423 -23.12 4.73 2.28
N LEU A 424 -23.55 4.28 3.44
CA LEU A 424 -24.39 5.06 4.35
C LEU A 424 -24.14 4.59 5.78
N THR A 425 -24.00 5.53 6.70
CA THR A 425 -23.99 5.28 8.14
C THR A 425 -25.05 6.15 8.77
N ILE A 426 -26.03 5.53 9.41
CA ILE A 426 -27.14 6.21 10.09
C ILE A 426 -26.86 6.12 11.58
N ARG A 427 -26.70 7.25 12.24
CA ARG A 427 -26.48 7.33 13.68
C ARG A 427 -27.79 7.14 14.42
N ALA A 428 -27.93 6.03 15.11
CA ALA A 428 -29.21 5.70 15.75
C ALA A 428 -29.62 6.70 16.85
N ALA A 429 -28.68 7.38 17.48
CA ALA A 429 -28.97 8.42 18.50
C ALA A 429 -29.85 9.56 18.00
N GLU A 430 -29.96 9.78 16.68
CA GLU A 430 -30.82 10.79 16.06
C GLU A 430 -32.31 10.41 16.09
N PHE A 431 -32.64 9.14 16.40
CA PHE A 431 -33.99 8.58 16.38
C PHE A 431 -34.55 8.33 17.80
N ALA A 432 -34.24 9.22 18.74
CA ALA A 432 -34.72 9.11 20.13
C ALA A 432 -36.17 9.59 20.33
N GLU A 433 -36.80 10.19 19.31
CA GLU A 433 -38.16 10.69 19.39
C GLU A 433 -39.19 9.56 19.44
N GLU A 434 -40.32 9.75 20.15
CA GLU A 434 -41.39 8.78 20.37
C GLU A 434 -41.97 8.16 19.08
N ARG A 435 -41.92 8.90 17.97
CA ARG A 435 -42.40 8.39 16.67
C ARG A 435 -41.58 7.24 16.10
N TYR A 436 -40.35 7.05 16.60
CA TYR A 436 -39.42 6.02 16.11
C TYR A 436 -39.34 4.80 17.03
N HIS A 437 -40.11 4.74 18.10
CA HIS A 437 -40.13 3.56 18.97
C HIS A 437 -41.52 3.31 19.57
N GLY A 438 -41.76 2.08 20.00
CA GLY A 438 -42.95 1.65 20.71
C GLY A 438 -42.94 2.04 22.18
N ILE A 439 -43.56 1.18 23.01
CA ILE A 439 -43.61 1.44 24.45
C ILE A 439 -42.24 1.58 25.10
N GLY A 440 -42.13 2.41 26.11
CA GLY A 440 -40.89 2.66 26.85
C GLY A 440 -40.27 4.02 26.53
N SER A 441 -38.95 4.10 26.66
CA SER A 441 -38.20 5.34 26.38
C SER A 441 -36.95 5.04 25.57
N ALA A 442 -36.58 5.97 24.72
CA ALA A 442 -35.33 5.94 23.98
C ALA A 442 -34.54 7.22 24.28
N MET A 443 -33.20 7.08 24.41
CA MET A 443 -32.32 8.23 24.68
C MET A 443 -30.93 8.04 24.12
N PRO A 444 -30.26 9.11 23.66
CA PRO A 444 -28.84 9.07 23.34
C PRO A 444 -27.99 8.77 24.57
N GLN A 445 -27.10 7.80 24.49
CA GLN A 445 -26.19 7.41 25.58
C GLN A 445 -24.76 7.38 25.10
N GLN A 446 -23.84 8.02 25.83
CA GLN A 446 -22.41 7.92 25.57
C GLN A 446 -21.84 6.69 26.28
N LEU A 447 -21.14 5.86 25.51
CA LEU A 447 -20.34 4.73 26.03
C LEU A 447 -18.88 4.90 25.61
N PRO A 448 -17.92 4.42 26.43
CA PRO A 448 -16.50 4.40 26.03
C PRO A 448 -16.19 3.53 24.80
N LEU A 449 -17.10 2.63 24.45
CA LEU A 449 -16.99 1.72 23.29
C LEU A 449 -17.06 2.45 21.94
N TYR A 450 -17.69 3.62 21.90
CA TYR A 450 -18.01 4.33 20.67
C TYR A 450 -17.49 5.77 20.68
N PRO A 451 -17.00 6.28 19.54
CA PRO A 451 -16.71 7.70 19.40
C PRO A 451 -17.97 8.57 19.47
N ASP A 452 -19.10 8.02 18.99
CA ASP A 452 -20.41 8.67 18.97
C ASP A 452 -21.35 8.06 20.00
N LYS A 453 -22.54 8.67 20.18
CA LYS A 453 -23.57 8.16 21.08
C LYS A 453 -24.33 7.01 20.44
N GLN A 454 -24.67 5.99 21.22
CA GLN A 454 -25.69 5.03 20.84
C GLN A 454 -27.09 5.55 21.20
N LEU A 455 -28.12 4.93 20.59
CA LEU A 455 -29.50 5.02 21.04
C LEU A 455 -29.76 3.87 22.03
N LEU A 456 -30.04 4.21 23.29
CA LEU A 456 -30.46 3.24 24.29
C LEU A 456 -32.00 3.25 24.37
N TYR A 457 -32.62 2.16 23.88
CA TYR A 457 -34.07 1.93 23.98
C TYR A 457 -34.39 1.02 25.15
N LYS A 458 -35.37 1.41 25.99
CA LYS A 458 -35.74 0.76 27.27
C LYS A 458 -37.22 0.40 27.31
N PRO A 459 -37.66 -0.63 26.59
CA PRO A 459 -39.02 -1.11 26.73
C PRO A 459 -39.20 -1.85 28.07
N PRO A 460 -40.38 -1.72 28.74
CA PRO A 460 -40.67 -2.42 30.00
C PRO A 460 -41.03 -3.89 29.78
N GLN A 461 -41.51 -4.27 28.59
CA GLN A 461 -41.97 -5.60 28.21
C GLN A 461 -41.77 -5.78 26.70
N PRO A 462 -41.84 -7.04 26.16
CA PRO A 462 -41.66 -7.26 24.73
C PRO A 462 -42.86 -6.82 23.89
N ASP A 463 -44.06 -6.99 24.38
CA ASP A 463 -45.27 -6.65 23.64
C ASP A 463 -45.40 -5.17 23.39
N GLY A 464 -45.47 -4.76 22.12
CA GLY A 464 -45.49 -3.34 21.72
C GLY A 464 -44.15 -2.64 21.74
N ALA A 465 -43.05 -3.38 21.99
CA ALA A 465 -41.69 -2.85 21.97
C ALA A 465 -41.08 -2.99 20.57
N TRP A 466 -40.77 -1.85 19.95
CA TRP A 466 -40.11 -1.79 18.64
C TRP A 466 -39.30 -0.51 18.49
N LEU A 467 -38.31 -0.53 17.59
CA LEU A 467 -37.48 0.59 17.21
C LEU A 467 -37.43 0.67 15.67
N GLU A 468 -37.62 1.85 15.10
CA GLU A 468 -37.57 2.10 13.65
C GLU A 468 -36.47 3.09 13.28
N ILE A 469 -35.71 2.76 12.23
CA ILE A 469 -34.67 3.60 11.64
C ILE A 469 -34.99 3.76 10.16
N PRO A 470 -35.54 4.93 9.73
CA PRO A 470 -35.73 5.22 8.32
C PRO A 470 -34.40 5.63 7.67
N PHE A 471 -34.22 5.26 6.41
CA PHE A 471 -33.08 5.65 5.60
C PHE A 471 -33.42 5.69 4.11
N GLU A 472 -32.54 6.28 3.30
CA GLU A 472 -32.73 6.38 1.86
C GLU A 472 -31.55 5.73 1.13
N VAL A 473 -31.84 4.93 0.12
CA VAL A 473 -30.87 4.36 -0.81
C VAL A 473 -30.88 5.20 -2.08
N GLN A 474 -29.70 5.74 -2.45
CA GLN A 474 -29.57 6.65 -3.58
C GLN A 474 -29.33 5.93 -4.91
N LYS A 475 -28.75 4.72 -4.87
CA LYS A 475 -28.27 4.01 -6.05
C LYS A 475 -28.53 2.51 -5.93
N LYS A 476 -28.90 1.89 -7.06
CA LYS A 476 -28.99 0.43 -7.15
C LYS A 476 -27.61 -0.18 -7.25
N GLU A 477 -27.19 -0.80 -6.19
CA GLU A 477 -25.91 -1.53 -6.11
C GLU A 477 -26.01 -2.64 -5.05
N PRO A 478 -25.16 -3.68 -5.11
CA PRO A 478 -25.19 -4.72 -4.10
C PRO A 478 -24.70 -4.16 -2.75
N LEU A 479 -25.57 -4.25 -1.75
CA LEU A 479 -25.34 -3.72 -0.41
C LEU A 479 -25.49 -4.79 0.65
N ARG A 480 -24.76 -4.61 1.73
CA ARG A 480 -24.89 -5.32 3.00
C ARG A 480 -25.47 -4.40 4.04
N LEU A 481 -26.56 -4.85 4.67
CA LEU A 481 -27.19 -4.15 5.79
C LEU A 481 -26.61 -4.69 7.10
N LEU A 482 -26.01 -3.80 7.87
CA LEU A 482 -25.33 -4.09 9.11
C LEU A 482 -25.90 -3.27 10.25
N LEU A 483 -25.88 -3.85 11.48
CA LEU A 483 -26.14 -3.14 12.72
C LEU A 483 -24.88 -3.14 13.57
N ASN A 484 -24.51 -1.99 14.11
CA ASN A 484 -23.53 -1.91 15.18
C ASN A 484 -24.25 -1.73 16.51
N MET A 485 -24.19 -2.77 17.35
CA MET A 485 -25.00 -2.93 18.54
C MET A 485 -24.14 -3.07 19.78
N THR A 486 -24.63 -2.55 20.89
CA THR A 486 -24.16 -2.98 22.21
C THR A 486 -24.84 -4.28 22.59
N GLN A 487 -24.09 -5.20 23.16
CA GLN A 487 -24.63 -6.31 23.96
C GLN A 487 -24.43 -6.03 25.43
N SER A 488 -25.40 -6.41 26.29
CA SER A 488 -25.37 -6.16 27.73
C SER A 488 -26.21 -7.19 28.49
N TYR A 489 -25.97 -7.26 29.80
CA TYR A 489 -26.64 -8.18 30.72
C TYR A 489 -28.15 -7.92 30.92
N ASP A 490 -28.68 -6.81 30.44
CA ASP A 490 -30.09 -6.38 30.54
C ASP A 490 -30.77 -6.18 29.17
N PHE A 491 -30.15 -6.70 28.10
CA PHE A 491 -30.67 -6.54 26.74
C PHE A 491 -31.53 -7.74 26.30
N GLY A 492 -32.49 -7.46 25.41
CA GLY A 492 -33.49 -8.40 24.93
C GLY A 492 -33.09 -9.15 23.67
N THR A 493 -34.03 -9.95 23.18
CA THR A 493 -33.99 -10.57 21.85
C THR A 493 -34.93 -9.81 20.92
N TYR A 494 -34.51 -9.68 19.65
CA TYR A 494 -35.22 -8.87 18.66
C TYR A 494 -35.28 -9.58 17.31
N GLN A 495 -36.34 -9.30 16.56
CA GLN A 495 -36.48 -9.67 15.15
C GLN A 495 -36.39 -8.43 14.28
N ALA A 496 -35.55 -8.47 13.22
CA ALA A 496 -35.44 -7.40 12.25
C ALA A 496 -36.43 -7.53 11.10
N PHE A 497 -36.94 -6.39 10.62
CA PHE A 497 -37.79 -6.26 9.43
C PHE A 497 -37.29 -5.11 8.57
N LEU A 498 -37.28 -5.27 7.25
CA LEU A 498 -37.00 -4.22 6.28
C LEU A 498 -38.26 -3.96 5.46
N ASN A 499 -38.79 -2.73 5.51
CA ASN A 499 -40.07 -2.37 4.89
C ASN A 499 -41.22 -3.35 5.24
N GLY A 500 -41.24 -3.82 6.50
CA GLY A 500 -42.25 -4.77 7.00
C GLY A 500 -42.00 -6.24 6.63
N VAL A 501 -40.96 -6.55 5.85
CA VAL A 501 -40.56 -7.92 5.52
C VAL A 501 -39.53 -8.39 6.55
N LYS A 502 -39.80 -9.54 7.15
CA LYS A 502 -38.86 -10.19 8.10
C LYS A 502 -37.53 -10.50 7.41
N ILE A 503 -36.42 -10.10 8.04
CA ILE A 503 -35.07 -10.37 7.57
C ILE A 503 -34.22 -11.03 8.67
N GLY A 504 -33.32 -11.90 8.27
CA GLY A 504 -32.42 -12.60 9.18
C GLY A 504 -33.13 -13.52 10.20
N GLY A 505 -32.35 -14.00 11.15
CA GLY A 505 -32.83 -14.74 12.32
C GLY A 505 -33.13 -13.82 13.52
N GLU A 506 -33.53 -14.43 14.63
CA GLU A 506 -33.63 -13.72 15.91
C GLU A 506 -32.27 -13.26 16.37
N LEU A 507 -32.18 -12.02 16.85
CA LEU A 507 -30.99 -11.37 17.33
C LEU A 507 -30.99 -11.36 18.85
N ASP A 508 -30.04 -12.06 19.48
CA ASP A 508 -29.85 -12.02 20.93
C ASP A 508 -28.79 -10.98 21.29
N PHE A 509 -29.21 -9.92 22.00
CA PHE A 509 -28.33 -8.85 22.44
C PHE A 509 -27.81 -9.04 23.86
N TYR A 510 -28.04 -10.21 24.46
CA TYR A 510 -27.49 -10.52 25.78
C TYR A 510 -26.00 -10.81 25.70
N HIS A 511 -25.26 -10.23 26.65
CA HIS A 511 -23.89 -10.60 27.02
C HIS A 511 -23.66 -10.30 28.50
N ALA A 512 -22.82 -11.06 29.17
CA ALA A 512 -22.54 -10.86 30.61
C ALA A 512 -21.83 -9.52 30.90
N GLU A 513 -21.05 -9.05 29.94
CA GLU A 513 -20.34 -7.76 29.96
C GLU A 513 -20.90 -6.83 28.88
N ILE A 514 -20.58 -5.54 28.98
CA ILE A 514 -20.96 -4.56 27.96
C ILE A 514 -19.92 -4.59 26.86
N VAL A 515 -20.30 -5.08 25.69
CA VAL A 515 -19.43 -5.23 24.50
C VAL A 515 -20.13 -4.69 23.26
N ASP A 516 -19.34 -4.30 22.26
CA ASP A 516 -19.86 -3.97 20.93
C ASP A 516 -19.89 -5.20 20.02
N ARG A 517 -20.83 -5.22 19.09
CA ARG A 517 -20.94 -6.25 18.08
C ARG A 517 -21.58 -5.75 16.80
N GLU A 518 -20.97 -6.08 15.65
CA GLU A 518 -21.57 -5.91 14.35
C GLU A 518 -22.42 -7.13 13.99
N TYR A 519 -23.67 -6.90 13.56
CA TYR A 519 -24.58 -7.92 13.07
C TYR A 519 -24.82 -7.73 11.59
N HIS A 520 -24.64 -8.78 10.80
CA HIS A 520 -25.03 -8.85 9.42
C HIS A 520 -26.51 -9.28 9.33
N LEU A 521 -27.38 -8.41 8.80
CA LEU A 521 -28.81 -8.67 8.68
C LEU A 521 -29.19 -9.25 7.32
N LEU A 522 -28.70 -8.63 6.23
CA LEU A 522 -29.15 -8.92 4.88
C LEU A 522 -28.12 -8.48 3.86
N ASP A 523 -27.89 -9.32 2.86
CA ASP A 523 -27.30 -8.94 1.59
C ASP A 523 -28.42 -8.76 0.56
N PHE A 524 -28.46 -7.61 -0.10
CA PHE A 524 -29.55 -7.30 -1.01
C PHE A 524 -29.13 -6.32 -2.11
N TRP A 525 -29.97 -6.23 -3.11
CA TRP A 525 -29.80 -5.32 -4.23
C TRP A 525 -30.97 -4.33 -4.25
N PRO A 526 -30.94 -3.28 -3.43
CA PRO A 526 -32.06 -2.38 -3.27
C PRO A 526 -32.30 -1.51 -4.51
N GLU A 527 -33.56 -1.21 -4.79
CA GLU A 527 -33.90 -0.10 -5.67
C GLU A 527 -33.71 1.23 -4.94
N PRO A 528 -33.36 2.35 -5.63
CA PRO A 528 -33.31 3.67 -5.01
C PRO A 528 -34.66 4.03 -4.38
N GLY A 529 -34.63 4.61 -3.18
CA GLY A 529 -35.84 5.02 -2.46
C GLY A 529 -35.74 4.88 -0.96
N ALA A 530 -36.87 5.12 -0.30
CA ALA A 530 -36.99 5.09 1.15
C ALA A 530 -37.15 3.66 1.70
N TYR A 531 -36.42 3.39 2.76
CA TYR A 531 -36.45 2.14 3.52
C TYR A 531 -36.67 2.43 5.00
N THR A 532 -37.27 1.47 5.70
CA THR A 532 -37.40 1.48 7.16
C THR A 532 -36.92 0.15 7.71
N LEU A 533 -35.87 0.20 8.53
CA LEU A 533 -35.45 -0.92 9.36
C LEU A 533 -36.21 -0.87 10.67
N ARG A 534 -36.90 -1.95 11.01
CA ARG A 534 -37.63 -2.09 12.28
C ARG A 534 -37.07 -3.27 13.05
N LEU A 535 -36.79 -3.06 14.34
CA LEU A 535 -36.40 -4.08 15.30
C LEU A 535 -37.56 -4.27 16.26
N GLU A 536 -38.19 -5.45 16.29
CA GLU A 536 -39.27 -5.79 17.21
C GLU A 536 -38.75 -6.71 18.32
N CYS A 537 -39.02 -6.36 19.56
CA CYS A 537 -38.64 -7.18 20.71
C CYS A 537 -39.44 -8.49 20.71
N THR A 538 -38.76 -9.62 20.72
CA THR A 538 -39.36 -10.95 20.79
C THR A 538 -39.32 -11.55 22.18
N GLY A 539 -38.51 -10.99 23.06
CA GLY A 539 -38.33 -11.51 24.40
C GLY A 539 -36.94 -11.15 24.97
N LYS A 540 -36.39 -12.09 25.71
CA LYS A 540 -35.05 -11.96 26.28
C LYS A 540 -34.41 -13.32 26.55
N ASN A 541 -33.08 -13.36 26.53
CA ASN A 541 -32.31 -14.48 27.03
C ASN A 541 -32.66 -14.79 28.49
N VAL A 542 -32.65 -16.06 28.89
CA VAL A 542 -32.97 -16.49 30.27
C VAL A 542 -32.06 -15.85 31.32
N GLN A 543 -30.87 -15.45 30.95
CA GLN A 543 -29.89 -14.78 31.80
C GLN A 543 -30.05 -13.24 31.81
N SER A 544 -30.81 -12.68 30.88
CA SER A 544 -30.98 -11.24 30.78
C SER A 544 -31.93 -10.68 31.85
N ARG A 545 -31.57 -9.50 32.35
CA ARG A 545 -32.36 -8.77 33.36
C ARG A 545 -33.43 -7.88 32.77
N GLY A 546 -33.40 -7.62 31.44
CA GLY A 546 -34.31 -6.68 30.77
C GLY A 546 -34.53 -6.98 29.31
N TYR A 547 -35.20 -6.05 28.62
CA TYR A 547 -35.55 -6.12 27.21
C TYR A 547 -34.87 -4.99 26.41
N TYR A 548 -33.83 -4.36 26.94
CA TYR A 548 -33.24 -3.17 26.35
C TYR A 548 -32.52 -3.46 25.03
N CYS A 549 -32.29 -2.41 24.26
CA CYS A 549 -31.59 -2.44 22.99
C CYS A 549 -30.68 -1.23 22.89
N GLY A 550 -29.43 -1.42 22.58
CA GLY A 550 -28.44 -0.36 22.38
C GLY A 550 -27.92 -0.39 20.95
N LEU A 551 -28.40 0.52 20.11
CA LEU A 551 -28.01 0.64 18.71
C LEU A 551 -27.10 1.85 18.51
N GLU A 552 -25.86 1.64 18.06
CA GLU A 552 -24.94 2.73 17.70
C GLU A 552 -25.25 3.24 16.30
N SER A 553 -25.29 2.34 15.29
CA SER A 553 -25.57 2.74 13.91
C SER A 553 -26.16 1.61 13.08
N VAL A 554 -26.87 2.01 12.03
CA VAL A 554 -27.26 1.18 10.90
C VAL A 554 -26.32 1.54 9.75
N ARG A 555 -25.71 0.54 9.09
CA ARG A 555 -24.74 0.78 8.03
C ARG A 555 -25.13 0.03 6.75
N LEU A 556 -24.96 0.71 5.64
CA LEU A 556 -24.98 0.11 4.31
C LEU A 556 -23.57 0.08 3.76
N ARG A 557 -23.05 -1.11 3.57
CA ARG A 557 -21.72 -1.35 3.03
C ARG A 557 -21.82 -1.91 1.62
N GLN A 558 -21.02 -1.43 0.68
CA GLN A 558 -20.90 -2.07 -0.61
C GLN A 558 -20.39 -3.49 -0.42
N ARG A 559 -21.03 -4.44 -1.06
CA ARG A 559 -20.61 -5.83 -1.04
C ARG A 559 -20.23 -6.31 -2.44
N ARG A 560 -19.49 -7.39 -2.51
CA ARG A 560 -19.28 -8.14 -3.75
C ARG A 560 -20.57 -8.87 -4.13
N PRO A 561 -21.07 -8.76 -5.38
CA PRO A 561 -22.19 -9.57 -5.85
C PRO A 561 -21.86 -11.07 -5.72
N ARG A 562 -22.85 -11.88 -5.43
CA ARG A 562 -22.69 -13.34 -5.52
C ARG A 562 -22.46 -13.72 -6.98
N VAL A 563 -21.66 -14.75 -7.22
CA VAL A 563 -21.42 -15.28 -8.57
C VAL A 563 -22.74 -15.61 -9.28
N THR A 564 -23.72 -16.15 -8.55
CA THR A 564 -25.09 -16.43 -9.03
C THR A 564 -25.90 -15.18 -9.40
N GLU A 565 -25.53 -14.01 -8.93
CA GLU A 565 -26.21 -12.73 -9.18
C GLU A 565 -25.64 -12.00 -10.41
N MET A 566 -24.47 -12.40 -10.90
CA MET A 566 -23.75 -11.71 -11.98
C MET A 566 -24.18 -12.11 -13.39
N GLY A 567 -25.16 -13.03 -13.55
CA GLY A 567 -25.68 -13.47 -14.85
C GLY A 567 -24.72 -14.37 -15.64
N HIS A 568 -25.27 -15.09 -16.61
CA HIS A 568 -24.61 -16.21 -17.31
C HIS A 568 -23.40 -15.87 -18.21
N ASP A 569 -23.09 -14.60 -18.47
CA ASP A 569 -21.96 -14.22 -19.33
C ASP A 569 -20.58 -14.24 -18.65
N GLN A 570 -20.52 -14.58 -17.35
CA GLN A 570 -19.27 -14.72 -16.61
C GLN A 570 -19.01 -16.19 -16.18
N ASP A 571 -19.54 -17.15 -16.90
CA ASP A 571 -19.44 -18.59 -16.65
C ASP A 571 -18.06 -19.23 -16.90
N LYS A 572 -16.98 -18.50 -16.80
CA LYS A 572 -15.69 -19.14 -16.53
C LYS A 572 -15.57 -19.35 -15.03
N ASP A 573 -16.12 -20.47 -14.60
CA ASP A 573 -15.93 -20.95 -13.22
C ASP A 573 -14.44 -21.26 -12.99
N TRP A 574 -13.67 -20.20 -12.67
CA TRP A 574 -12.26 -20.30 -12.33
C TRP A 574 -11.99 -21.34 -11.22
N ARG A 575 -13.03 -21.72 -10.45
CA ARG A 575 -12.96 -22.80 -9.44
C ARG A 575 -12.87 -24.18 -10.04
N GLN A 576 -13.20 -24.35 -11.33
CA GLN A 576 -13.20 -25.63 -12.04
C GLN A 576 -11.97 -25.82 -12.95
N GLU A 577 -11.17 -24.79 -13.18
CA GLU A 577 -9.88 -25.00 -13.84
C GLU A 577 -8.96 -25.80 -12.90
N PRO A 578 -8.51 -27.00 -13.30
CA PRO A 578 -7.59 -27.74 -12.47
C PRO A 578 -6.28 -26.96 -12.41
N ARG A 579 -6.03 -26.33 -11.27
CA ARG A 579 -4.73 -25.75 -10.99
C ARG A 579 -3.73 -26.91 -11.03
N LEU A 580 -2.92 -26.93 -12.05
CA LEU A 580 -1.81 -27.87 -12.19
C LEU A 580 -0.75 -27.51 -11.12
N TYR A 581 -1.03 -27.95 -9.88
CA TYR A 581 0.03 -28.12 -8.91
C TYR A 581 0.76 -29.41 -9.23
N ARG A 582 1.90 -29.30 -9.85
CA ARG A 582 2.95 -30.30 -9.85
C ARG A 582 4.28 -29.62 -9.66
#